data_06541d952d55cc475c0c80e05ea47f9d
#
_entry.id   06541d952d55cc475c0c80e05ea47f9d
#
_cell.length_a   1.000
_cell.length_b   1.000
_cell.length_c   1.000
_cell.angle_alpha   90.00
_cell.angle_beta   90.00
_cell.angle_gamma   90.00
#
_symmetry.space_group_name_H-M   'P 1'
#
loop_
_entity.id
_entity.type
_entity.pdbx_description
1 polymer ?
#
loop_
_entity_poly.entity_id
_entity_poly.type
_entity_poly.pdbx_seq_one_letter_code
_entity_poly.pdbx_strand_id
1 'polypeptide(L)'
;MDADIYGPSIPRMFGVSGQSVTSNDGKSFEPIESNGIQLMSIGFVQTNNDAMIWRGPMLSQAINQLLFQTNWSDLDYLIIDLPPGTGDAQLTISQKANLTGTILVTTPQNISLIDVEKSLIAFRKLDIEVLGLIENMSYFTDDSGKDHYIFGTGNIEDFSEKHGVELISNLPILPDLAKYSDDGRLFDEFENLPMLSKKYQDITHYLKARISDIDKTDSLETIPVVTE
;
A
#
# COMPACT_ATOMS: atom_id res chain seq x y z
N MET A 1 6.12 -0.04 -5.05
CA MET A 1 7.26 -0.59 -4.28
C MET A 1 6.71 -1.50 -3.19
N ASP A 2 7.20 -2.73 -3.10
CA ASP A 2 6.88 -3.69 -2.05
C ASP A 2 7.93 -3.54 -0.93
N ALA A 3 7.50 -3.05 0.22
CA ALA A 3 8.35 -2.82 1.38
C ALA A 3 8.16 -3.88 2.48
N ASP A 4 7.32 -4.89 2.25
CA ASP A 4 7.22 -6.04 3.14
C ASP A 4 8.38 -7.02 2.87
N ILE A 5 9.50 -6.74 3.54
CA ILE A 5 10.74 -7.52 3.38
C ILE A 5 10.60 -8.94 3.91
N TYR A 6 9.68 -9.19 4.83
CA TYR A 6 9.49 -10.51 5.43
C TYR A 6 8.61 -11.43 4.58
N GLY A 7 7.66 -10.86 3.84
CA GLY A 7 6.72 -11.61 3.03
C GLY A 7 6.38 -10.94 1.70
N PRO A 8 7.38 -10.71 0.82
CA PRO A 8 7.16 -9.98 -0.42
C PRO A 8 6.17 -10.71 -1.32
N SER A 9 4.97 -10.16 -1.45
CA SER A 9 3.85 -10.76 -2.20
C SER A 9 3.65 -10.15 -3.59
N ILE A 10 4.05 -8.91 -3.77
CA ILE A 10 3.84 -8.17 -5.02
C ILE A 10 4.43 -8.87 -6.26
N PRO A 11 5.64 -9.45 -6.24
CA PRO A 11 6.16 -10.20 -7.38
C PRO A 11 5.25 -11.34 -7.84
N ARG A 12 4.61 -12.02 -6.88
CA ARG A 12 3.69 -13.12 -7.18
C ARG A 12 2.38 -12.61 -7.78
N MET A 13 1.79 -11.60 -7.18
CA MET A 13 0.51 -11.02 -7.64
C MET A 13 0.60 -10.47 -9.06
N PHE A 14 1.78 -9.95 -9.44
CA PHE A 14 2.05 -9.43 -10.79
C PHE A 14 2.57 -10.47 -11.78
N GLY A 15 2.69 -11.75 -11.39
CA GLY A 15 3.15 -12.83 -12.28
C GLY A 15 4.63 -12.73 -12.67
N VAL A 16 5.44 -12.00 -11.89
CA VAL A 16 6.87 -11.76 -12.19
C VAL A 16 7.82 -12.41 -11.16
N SER A 17 7.32 -13.39 -10.41
CA SER A 17 8.13 -14.17 -9.48
C SER A 17 9.33 -14.83 -10.18
N GLY A 18 10.48 -14.82 -9.52
CA GLY A 18 11.72 -15.40 -10.04
C GLY A 18 12.47 -14.50 -11.03
N GLN A 19 11.94 -13.35 -11.37
CA GLN A 19 12.73 -12.32 -12.05
C GLN A 19 13.69 -11.64 -11.07
N SER A 20 14.80 -11.15 -11.58
CA SER A 20 15.79 -10.41 -10.80
C SER A 20 16.02 -9.04 -11.43
N VAL A 21 16.19 -8.03 -10.59
CA VAL A 21 16.56 -6.68 -11.05
C VAL A 21 17.95 -6.68 -11.66
N THR A 22 18.16 -5.80 -12.62
CA THR A 22 19.46 -5.53 -13.21
C THR A 22 20.03 -4.22 -12.67
N SER A 23 21.32 -4.03 -12.82
CA SER A 23 22.01 -2.80 -12.47
C SER A 23 22.96 -2.45 -13.60
N ASN A 24 22.80 -1.27 -14.17
CA ASN A 24 23.65 -0.81 -15.28
C ASN A 24 24.95 -0.18 -14.78
N ASP A 25 24.94 0.38 -13.58
CA ASP A 25 26.06 1.12 -12.96
C ASP A 25 26.67 0.41 -11.74
N GLY A 26 26.12 -0.74 -11.36
CA GLY A 26 26.49 -1.49 -10.16
C GLY A 26 26.07 -0.83 -8.83
N LYS A 27 25.25 0.24 -8.87
CA LYS A 27 24.84 1.01 -7.71
C LYS A 27 23.34 1.19 -7.60
N SER A 28 22.65 1.26 -8.73
CA SER A 28 21.20 1.42 -8.81
C SER A 28 20.54 0.19 -9.42
N PHE A 29 19.26 0.04 -9.20
CA PHE A 29 18.43 -1.05 -9.70
C PHE A 29 17.49 -0.55 -10.79
N GLU A 30 17.37 -1.29 -11.87
CA GLU A 30 16.29 -1.08 -12.83
C GLU A 30 15.02 -1.77 -12.33
N PRO A 31 13.88 -1.06 -12.20
CA PRO A 31 12.63 -1.66 -11.78
C PRO A 31 12.14 -2.69 -12.81
N ILE A 32 11.39 -3.69 -12.36
CA ILE A 32 10.73 -4.63 -13.25
C ILE A 32 9.42 -4.02 -13.72
N GLU A 33 9.18 -4.03 -15.01
CA GLU A 33 7.94 -3.55 -15.59
C GLU A 33 6.93 -4.70 -15.80
N SER A 34 5.72 -4.51 -15.32
CA SER A 34 4.58 -5.41 -15.57
C SER A 34 3.29 -4.60 -15.69
N ASN A 35 2.53 -4.83 -16.76
CA ASN A 35 1.25 -4.15 -17.01
C ASN A 35 1.32 -2.61 -16.97
N GLY A 36 2.42 -2.03 -17.43
CA GLY A 36 2.66 -0.58 -17.41
C GLY A 36 2.99 -0.01 -16.01
N ILE A 37 3.31 -0.88 -15.05
CA ILE A 37 3.66 -0.50 -13.69
C ILE A 37 5.10 -0.90 -13.41
N GLN A 38 5.88 0.03 -12.85
CA GLN A 38 7.23 -0.23 -12.39
C GLN A 38 7.19 -0.86 -10.99
N LEU A 39 7.84 -1.99 -10.84
CA LEU A 39 7.85 -2.79 -9.62
C LEU A 39 9.24 -2.87 -9.04
N MET A 40 9.34 -2.67 -7.73
CA MET A 40 10.54 -2.95 -6.95
C MET A 40 10.15 -3.67 -5.66
N SER A 41 10.83 -4.76 -5.38
CA SER A 41 10.64 -5.60 -4.19
C SER A 41 11.98 -6.21 -3.79
N ILE A 42 12.12 -6.50 -2.51
CA ILE A 42 13.27 -7.29 -2.03
C ILE A 42 13.31 -8.68 -2.67
N GLY A 43 12.15 -9.22 -3.05
CA GLY A 43 12.03 -10.49 -3.76
C GLY A 43 12.72 -10.53 -5.12
N PHE A 44 13.03 -9.38 -5.72
CA PHE A 44 13.79 -9.29 -6.97
C PHE A 44 15.30 -9.17 -6.76
N VAL A 45 15.72 -8.76 -5.56
CA VAL A 45 17.13 -8.55 -5.20
C VAL A 45 17.75 -9.81 -4.63
N GLN A 46 16.93 -10.63 -3.96
CA GLN A 46 17.38 -11.88 -3.36
C GLN A 46 17.45 -12.99 -4.42
N THR A 47 18.65 -13.46 -4.73
CA THR A 47 18.87 -14.56 -5.69
C THR A 47 18.75 -15.96 -5.08
N ASN A 48 18.71 -16.07 -3.75
CA ASN A 48 18.62 -17.34 -3.03
C ASN A 48 17.44 -17.33 -2.06
N ASN A 49 16.70 -18.44 -2.00
CA ASN A 49 15.62 -18.69 -1.03
C ASN A 49 16.13 -18.89 0.42
N ASP A 50 17.31 -18.42 0.75
CA ASP A 50 17.83 -18.51 2.11
C ASP A 50 17.03 -17.54 3.00
N ALA A 51 16.44 -18.08 4.05
CA ALA A 51 15.77 -17.30 5.07
C ALA A 51 16.77 -16.33 5.71
N MET A 52 16.81 -15.11 5.20
CA MET A 52 17.69 -14.07 5.72
C MET A 52 17.11 -13.52 7.02
N ILE A 53 17.89 -13.55 8.09
CA ILE A 53 17.49 -12.94 9.36
C ILE A 53 17.78 -11.43 9.26
N TRP A 54 16.73 -10.64 9.02
CA TRP A 54 16.81 -9.19 8.97
C TRP A 54 16.96 -8.61 10.37
N ARG A 55 18.04 -7.88 10.60
CA ARG A 55 18.21 -7.04 11.80
C ARG A 55 17.87 -5.59 11.45
N GLY A 56 17.43 -4.81 12.42
CA GLY A 56 16.98 -3.43 12.21
C GLY A 56 17.86 -2.59 11.26
N PRO A 57 19.19 -2.51 11.46
CA PRO A 57 20.06 -1.75 10.56
C PRO A 57 20.08 -2.28 9.12
N MET A 58 20.04 -3.61 8.93
CA MET A 58 19.99 -4.22 7.60
C MET A 58 18.65 -3.95 6.92
N LEU A 59 17.56 -4.00 7.67
CA LEU A 59 16.22 -3.68 7.19
C LEU A 59 16.15 -2.23 6.68
N SER A 60 16.63 -1.28 7.48
CA SER A 60 16.68 0.13 7.09
C SER A 60 17.56 0.37 5.87
N GLN A 61 18.66 -0.37 5.74
CA GLN A 61 19.52 -0.29 4.55
C GLN A 61 18.81 -0.84 3.31
N ALA A 62 18.15 -1.99 3.40
CA ALA A 62 17.39 -2.57 2.28
C ALA A 62 16.26 -1.63 1.82
N ILE A 63 15.50 -1.07 2.75
CA ILE A 63 14.47 -0.08 2.44
C ILE A 63 15.06 1.14 1.71
N ASN A 64 16.20 1.66 2.18
CA ASN A 64 16.88 2.76 1.50
C ASN A 64 17.30 2.39 0.07
N GLN A 65 17.79 1.18 -0.12
CA GLN A 65 18.16 0.72 -1.45
C GLN A 65 16.96 0.62 -2.38
N LEU A 66 15.86 0.01 -1.92
CA LEU A 66 14.63 -0.13 -2.71
C LEU A 66 14.02 1.24 -3.06
N LEU A 67 14.06 2.20 -2.14
CA LEU A 67 13.43 3.50 -2.32
C LEU A 67 14.28 4.46 -3.15
N PHE A 68 15.58 4.57 -2.83
CA PHE A 68 16.45 5.61 -3.36
C PHE A 68 17.49 5.12 -4.38
N GLN A 69 17.72 3.82 -4.50
CA GLN A 69 18.62 3.24 -5.50
C GLN A 69 17.87 2.54 -6.64
N THR A 70 16.55 2.70 -6.72
CA THR A 70 15.78 2.28 -7.88
C THR A 70 15.70 3.43 -8.87
N ASN A 71 16.01 3.14 -10.13
CA ASN A 71 15.92 4.09 -11.24
C ASN A 71 14.46 4.22 -11.69
N TRP A 72 13.62 4.82 -10.82
CA TRP A 72 12.26 5.13 -11.19
C TRP A 72 12.25 6.12 -12.36
N SER A 73 11.57 5.79 -13.44
CA SER A 73 11.31 6.74 -14.54
C SER A 73 10.00 7.49 -14.27
N ASP A 74 9.70 8.51 -15.05
CA ASP A 74 8.55 9.41 -14.96
C ASP A 74 7.30 8.80 -14.28
N LEU A 75 7.26 8.86 -12.94
CA LEU A 75 6.14 8.35 -12.14
C LEU A 75 5.13 9.45 -11.86
N ASP A 76 3.85 9.17 -12.11
CA ASP A 76 2.76 9.99 -11.58
C ASP A 76 2.57 9.74 -10.08
N TYR A 77 2.70 8.47 -9.65
CA TYR A 77 2.51 8.03 -8.26
C TYR A 77 3.50 6.92 -7.90
N LEU A 78 4.07 6.99 -6.71
CA LEU A 78 4.79 5.88 -6.09
C LEU A 78 3.95 5.31 -4.94
N ILE A 79 3.40 4.12 -5.12
CA ILE A 79 2.68 3.39 -4.08
C ILE A 79 3.66 2.50 -3.33
N ILE A 80 3.70 2.63 -2.00
CA ILE A 80 4.55 1.84 -1.12
C ILE A 80 3.67 0.92 -0.29
N ASP A 81 3.76 -0.39 -0.53
CA ASP A 81 3.12 -1.43 0.26
C ASP A 81 3.94 -1.67 1.52
N LEU A 82 3.42 -1.21 2.67
CA LEU A 82 4.13 -1.22 3.94
C LEU A 82 4.01 -2.57 4.64
N PRO A 83 5.05 -3.03 5.35
CA PRO A 83 4.93 -4.20 6.19
C PRO A 83 3.89 -3.99 7.31
N PRO A 84 3.28 -5.06 7.83
CA PRO A 84 2.30 -4.96 8.89
C PRO A 84 2.89 -4.41 10.20
N GLY A 85 2.06 -3.72 10.97
CA GLY A 85 2.40 -3.20 12.29
C GLY A 85 3.07 -1.81 12.26
N THR A 86 3.72 -1.44 13.37
CA THR A 86 4.36 -0.12 13.60
C THR A 86 5.87 -0.25 13.82
N GLY A 87 6.49 -1.20 13.12
CA GLY A 87 7.91 -1.55 13.31
C GLY A 87 8.89 -0.60 12.61
N ASP A 88 10.19 -0.93 12.72
CA ASP A 88 11.31 -0.13 12.22
C ASP A 88 11.22 0.15 10.70
N ALA A 89 10.68 -0.78 9.91
CA ALA A 89 10.51 -0.62 8.49
C ALA A 89 9.55 0.52 8.14
N GLN A 90 8.35 0.49 8.74
CA GLN A 90 7.34 1.53 8.57
C GLN A 90 7.87 2.89 9.03
N LEU A 91 8.50 2.95 10.21
CA LEU A 91 9.09 4.17 10.73
C LEU A 91 10.20 4.71 9.82
N THR A 92 11.07 3.83 9.29
CA THR A 92 12.15 4.22 8.37
C THR A 92 11.58 4.84 7.10
N ILE A 93 10.56 4.23 6.50
CA ILE A 93 9.93 4.75 5.27
C ILE A 93 9.28 6.10 5.58
N SER A 94 8.49 6.18 6.65
CA SER A 94 7.78 7.38 7.06
C SER A 94 8.70 8.58 7.34
N GLN A 95 9.92 8.32 7.81
CA GLN A 95 10.90 9.38 8.10
C GLN A 95 11.74 9.79 6.87
N LYS A 96 11.87 8.91 5.88
CA LYS A 96 12.79 9.11 4.76
C LYS A 96 12.12 9.40 3.44
N ALA A 97 10.94 8.81 3.21
CA ALA A 97 10.13 9.13 2.06
C ALA A 97 9.28 10.37 2.37
N ASN A 98 9.27 11.32 1.45
CA ASN A 98 8.33 12.44 1.54
C ASN A 98 6.95 11.97 1.12
N LEU A 99 6.22 11.36 2.07
CA LEU A 99 4.92 10.77 1.80
C LEU A 99 3.85 11.86 1.67
N THR A 100 3.12 11.87 0.58
CA THR A 100 1.93 12.73 0.40
C THR A 100 0.83 12.33 1.37
N GLY A 101 0.74 11.06 1.73
CA GLY A 101 -0.21 10.56 2.71
C GLY A 101 -0.20 9.05 2.81
N THR A 102 -1.04 8.50 3.68
CA THR A 102 -1.18 7.07 3.90
C THR A 102 -2.64 6.64 3.85
N ILE A 103 -2.87 5.41 3.40
CA ILE A 103 -4.17 4.74 3.44
C ILE A 103 -4.08 3.64 4.48
N LEU A 104 -5.05 3.59 5.37
CA LEU A 104 -5.16 2.51 6.35
C LEU A 104 -6.08 1.41 5.80
N VAL A 105 -5.63 0.16 5.91
CA VAL A 105 -6.42 -1.00 5.51
C VAL A 105 -6.66 -1.88 6.74
N THR A 106 -7.90 -2.26 6.97
CA THR A 106 -8.32 -3.10 8.10
C THR A 106 -9.27 -4.19 7.65
N THR A 107 -9.55 -5.12 8.55
CA THR A 107 -10.67 -6.06 8.44
C THR A 107 -11.72 -5.71 9.48
N PRO A 108 -12.98 -6.26 9.41
CA PRO A 108 -14.06 -5.88 10.32
C PRO A 108 -13.79 -6.17 11.81
N GLN A 109 -12.86 -7.07 12.12
CA GLN A 109 -12.63 -7.48 13.52
C GLN A 109 -12.08 -6.33 14.36
N ASN A 110 -12.61 -6.18 15.59
CA ASN A 110 -12.12 -5.18 16.53
C ASN A 110 -10.62 -5.29 16.85
N ILE A 111 -10.05 -6.49 16.79
CA ILE A 111 -8.62 -6.70 17.01
C ILE A 111 -7.78 -6.02 15.91
N SER A 112 -8.26 -6.05 14.66
CA SER A 112 -7.60 -5.35 13.54
C SER A 112 -7.68 -3.84 13.71
N LEU A 113 -8.80 -3.32 14.19
CA LEU A 113 -8.97 -1.89 14.46
C LEU A 113 -8.01 -1.38 15.55
N ILE A 114 -7.68 -2.21 16.55
CA ILE A 114 -6.68 -1.84 17.58
C ILE A 114 -5.30 -1.62 16.96
N ASP A 115 -4.90 -2.44 16.00
CA ASP A 115 -3.60 -2.28 15.34
C ASP A 115 -3.60 -1.11 14.36
N VAL A 116 -4.70 -0.89 13.65
CA VAL A 116 -4.89 0.28 12.79
C VAL A 116 -4.89 1.58 13.60
N GLU A 117 -5.48 1.60 14.81
CA GLU A 117 -5.43 2.76 15.71
C GLU A 117 -3.99 3.15 16.08
N LYS A 118 -3.13 2.15 16.35
CA LYS A 118 -1.71 2.40 16.61
C LYS A 118 -1.00 3.01 15.40
N SER A 119 -1.25 2.47 14.21
CA SER A 119 -0.70 2.98 12.95
C SER A 119 -1.16 4.41 12.68
N LEU A 120 -2.45 4.70 12.85
CA LEU A 120 -3.02 6.04 12.74
C LEU A 120 -2.31 7.05 13.65
N ILE A 121 -2.15 6.68 14.93
CA ILE A 121 -1.47 7.53 15.92
C ILE A 121 0.00 7.75 15.53
N ALA A 122 0.67 6.71 15.01
CA ALA A 122 2.06 6.81 14.59
C ALA A 122 2.22 7.75 13.39
N PHE A 123 1.39 7.64 12.35
CA PHE A 123 1.44 8.52 11.19
C PHE A 123 1.13 9.97 11.56
N ARG A 124 0.14 10.23 12.40
CA ARG A 124 -0.19 11.58 12.88
C ARG A 124 0.95 12.21 13.69
N LYS A 125 1.69 11.43 14.49
CA LYS A 125 2.88 11.91 15.21
C LYS A 125 4.05 12.26 14.30
N LEU A 126 4.05 11.76 13.08
CA LEU A 126 5.05 12.04 12.06
C LEU A 126 4.57 13.08 11.05
N ASP A 127 3.43 13.74 11.34
CA ASP A 127 2.79 14.73 10.48
C ASP A 127 2.47 14.20 9.07
N ILE A 128 2.17 12.88 8.97
CA ILE A 128 1.77 12.24 7.71
C ILE A 128 0.24 12.21 7.66
N GLU A 129 -0.30 12.78 6.59
CA GLU A 129 -1.74 12.81 6.35
C GLU A 129 -2.30 11.40 6.18
N VAL A 130 -3.40 11.10 6.87
CA VAL A 130 -4.17 9.87 6.69
C VAL A 130 -5.29 10.15 5.70
N LEU A 131 -5.11 9.69 4.46
CA LEU A 131 -6.02 9.95 3.35
C LEU A 131 -7.38 9.28 3.54
N GLY A 132 -7.41 8.14 4.23
CA GLY A 132 -8.64 7.45 4.56
C GLY A 132 -8.42 6.00 4.98
N LEU A 133 -9.53 5.31 5.20
CA LEU A 133 -9.63 3.94 5.71
C LEU A 133 -10.35 3.06 4.70
N ILE A 134 -9.85 1.84 4.48
CA ILE A 134 -10.49 0.81 3.67
C ILE A 134 -10.77 -0.40 4.55
N GLU A 135 -12.01 -0.85 4.60
CA GLU A 135 -12.37 -2.11 5.22
C GLU A 135 -12.27 -3.23 4.19
N ASN A 136 -11.26 -4.08 4.31
CA ASN A 136 -11.07 -5.25 3.47
C ASN A 136 -11.77 -6.47 4.08
N MET A 137 -12.21 -7.42 3.24
CA MET A 137 -12.92 -8.63 3.66
C MET A 137 -14.19 -8.34 4.46
N SER A 138 -14.88 -7.25 4.12
CA SER A 138 -16.07 -6.77 4.83
C SER A 138 -17.21 -7.78 4.82
N TYR A 139 -17.47 -8.39 3.69
CA TYR A 139 -18.58 -9.31 3.49
C TYR A 139 -18.27 -10.29 2.34
N PHE A 140 -19.02 -11.36 2.32
CA PHE A 140 -19.09 -12.32 1.21
C PHE A 140 -20.52 -12.38 0.68
N THR A 141 -20.72 -12.20 -0.60
CA THR A 141 -22.04 -12.34 -1.24
C THR A 141 -22.17 -13.73 -1.83
N ASP A 142 -23.20 -14.48 -1.40
CA ASP A 142 -23.47 -15.81 -1.92
C ASP A 142 -24.20 -15.80 -3.27
N ASP A 143 -24.40 -16.97 -3.87
CA ASP A 143 -25.06 -17.14 -5.17
C ASP A 143 -26.51 -16.63 -5.19
N SER A 144 -27.14 -16.47 -4.04
CA SER A 144 -28.50 -15.89 -3.92
C SER A 144 -28.48 -14.36 -3.86
N GLY A 145 -27.30 -13.73 -3.83
CA GLY A 145 -27.12 -12.30 -3.66
C GLY A 145 -27.22 -11.81 -2.22
N LYS A 146 -27.12 -12.72 -1.23
CA LYS A 146 -27.16 -12.38 0.18
C LYS A 146 -25.75 -12.18 0.72
N ASP A 147 -25.57 -11.08 1.47
CA ASP A 147 -24.31 -10.77 2.13
C ASP A 147 -24.16 -11.51 3.47
N HIS A 148 -23.00 -12.07 3.67
CA HIS A 148 -22.58 -12.76 4.89
C HIS A 148 -21.35 -12.05 5.47
N TYR A 149 -21.45 -11.61 6.70
CA TYR A 149 -20.37 -10.93 7.42
C TYR A 149 -19.53 -11.94 8.19
N ILE A 150 -18.65 -12.63 7.46
CA ILE A 150 -17.84 -13.75 7.98
C ILE A 150 -16.96 -13.32 9.16
N PHE A 151 -16.42 -12.10 9.10
CA PHE A 151 -15.59 -11.52 10.14
C PHE A 151 -16.36 -10.56 11.07
N GLY A 152 -17.69 -10.63 11.07
CA GLY A 152 -18.56 -9.72 11.81
C GLY A 152 -18.81 -8.41 11.07
N THR A 153 -19.59 -7.53 11.67
CA THR A 153 -19.91 -6.20 11.11
C THR A 153 -18.96 -5.12 11.60
N GLY A 154 -18.13 -5.43 12.62
CA GLY A 154 -17.16 -4.50 13.18
C GLY A 154 -17.75 -3.22 13.77
N ASN A 155 -16.88 -2.30 14.15
CA ASN A 155 -17.22 -0.95 14.59
C ASN A 155 -16.46 0.08 13.74
N ILE A 156 -16.33 -0.18 12.42
CA ILE A 156 -15.51 0.64 11.53
C ILE A 156 -16.06 2.06 11.39
N GLU A 157 -17.38 2.21 11.38
CA GLU A 157 -18.03 3.51 11.30
C GLU A 157 -17.80 4.33 12.58
N ASP A 158 -17.98 3.73 13.75
CA ASP A 158 -17.65 4.36 15.04
C ASP A 158 -16.16 4.72 15.12
N PHE A 159 -15.30 3.87 14.59
CA PHE A 159 -13.87 4.14 14.50
C PHE A 159 -13.57 5.34 13.60
N SER A 160 -14.18 5.37 12.41
CA SER A 160 -14.08 6.46 11.44
C SER A 160 -14.50 7.80 12.07
N GLU A 161 -15.66 7.85 12.69
CA GLU A 161 -16.18 9.05 13.37
C GLU A 161 -15.29 9.47 14.55
N LYS A 162 -14.94 8.53 15.44
CA LYS A 162 -14.10 8.78 16.62
C LYS A 162 -12.76 9.42 16.25
N HIS A 163 -12.16 8.95 15.16
CA HIS A 163 -10.83 9.37 14.77
C HIS A 163 -10.82 10.43 13.65
N GLY A 164 -11.98 10.79 13.09
CA GLY A 164 -12.08 11.74 11.98
C GLY A 164 -11.29 11.29 10.75
N VAL A 165 -11.36 9.98 10.43
CA VAL A 165 -10.74 9.38 9.23
C VAL A 165 -11.85 8.80 8.36
N GLU A 166 -11.93 9.21 7.12
CA GLU A 166 -13.01 8.80 6.22
C GLU A 166 -12.90 7.33 5.82
N LEU A 167 -14.01 6.59 5.92
CA LEU A 167 -14.14 5.25 5.37
C LEU A 167 -14.38 5.34 3.87
N ILE A 168 -13.33 5.07 3.07
CA ILE A 168 -13.36 5.23 1.61
C ILE A 168 -14.18 4.09 0.96
N SER A 169 -14.02 2.87 1.43
CA SER A 169 -14.66 1.71 0.82
C SER A 169 -14.67 0.49 1.73
N ASN A 170 -15.65 -0.39 1.47
CA ASN A 170 -15.75 -1.74 2.02
C ASN A 170 -15.54 -2.73 0.89
N LEU A 171 -14.50 -3.55 0.96
CA LEU A 171 -14.16 -4.52 -0.08
C LEU A 171 -14.68 -5.91 0.30
N PRO A 172 -15.31 -6.63 -0.64
CA PRO A 172 -15.84 -7.97 -0.38
C PRO A 172 -14.74 -9.04 -0.34
N ILE A 173 -15.08 -10.19 0.23
CA ILE A 173 -14.32 -11.43 0.05
C ILE A 173 -14.70 -12.00 -1.31
N LEU A 174 -13.71 -12.17 -2.18
CA LEU A 174 -13.87 -12.77 -3.51
C LEU A 174 -12.88 -13.93 -3.67
N PRO A 175 -13.37 -15.19 -3.73
CA PRO A 175 -12.50 -16.36 -3.92
C PRO A 175 -11.66 -16.29 -5.18
N ASP A 176 -12.21 -15.76 -6.28
CA ASP A 176 -11.50 -15.61 -7.54
C ASP A 176 -10.35 -14.59 -7.44
N LEU A 177 -10.51 -13.52 -6.64
CA LEU A 177 -9.43 -12.56 -6.38
C LEU A 177 -8.21 -13.25 -5.75
N ALA A 178 -8.44 -14.10 -4.74
CA ALA A 178 -7.37 -14.86 -4.09
C ALA A 178 -6.67 -15.78 -5.11
N LYS A 179 -7.44 -16.50 -5.92
CA LYS A 179 -6.92 -17.39 -6.96
C LYS A 179 -6.10 -16.63 -8.01
N TYR A 180 -6.63 -15.53 -8.54
CA TYR A 180 -5.93 -14.73 -9.56
C TYR A 180 -4.65 -14.10 -9.00
N SER A 181 -4.66 -13.66 -7.75
CA SER A 181 -3.46 -13.16 -7.06
C SER A 181 -2.41 -14.24 -6.90
N ASP A 182 -2.81 -15.44 -6.49
CA ASP A 182 -1.90 -16.59 -6.31
C ASP A 182 -1.31 -17.10 -7.63
N ASP A 183 -2.10 -17.05 -8.71
CA ASP A 183 -1.69 -17.47 -10.05
C ASP A 183 -0.88 -16.38 -10.78
N GLY A 184 -0.73 -15.18 -10.23
CA GLY A 184 -0.06 -14.03 -10.87
C GLY A 184 -0.80 -13.49 -12.09
N ARG A 185 -2.13 -13.69 -12.15
CA ARG A 185 -3.00 -13.28 -13.27
C ARG A 185 -4.01 -12.21 -12.88
N LEU A 186 -3.77 -11.54 -11.75
CA LEU A 186 -4.73 -10.57 -11.23
C LEU A 186 -5.10 -9.49 -12.26
N PHE A 187 -4.11 -8.95 -12.97
CA PHE A 187 -4.34 -7.89 -13.95
C PHE A 187 -5.06 -8.37 -15.20
N ASP A 188 -4.76 -9.58 -15.67
CA ASP A 188 -5.40 -10.17 -16.84
C ASP A 188 -6.88 -10.50 -16.59
N GLU A 189 -7.20 -10.82 -15.35
CA GLU A 189 -8.53 -11.28 -14.94
C GLU A 189 -9.36 -10.22 -14.20
N PHE A 190 -8.79 -9.02 -13.99
CA PHE A 190 -9.44 -7.98 -13.19
C PHE A 190 -10.78 -7.52 -13.78
N GLU A 191 -10.91 -7.50 -15.11
CA GLU A 191 -12.16 -7.18 -15.80
C GLU A 191 -13.27 -8.20 -15.50
N ASN A 192 -12.92 -9.42 -15.12
CA ASN A 192 -13.86 -10.46 -14.70
C ASN A 192 -14.40 -10.26 -13.27
N LEU A 193 -13.92 -9.22 -12.58
CA LEU A 193 -14.34 -8.82 -11.23
C LEU A 193 -15.01 -7.43 -11.24
N PRO A 194 -16.15 -7.23 -11.94
CA PRO A 194 -16.69 -5.90 -12.22
C PRO A 194 -17.06 -5.12 -10.95
N MET A 195 -17.57 -5.79 -9.91
CA MET A 195 -17.89 -5.15 -8.64
C MET A 195 -16.62 -4.62 -7.96
N LEU A 196 -15.55 -5.41 -7.96
CA LEU A 196 -14.28 -4.99 -7.38
C LEU A 196 -13.66 -3.87 -8.21
N SER A 197 -13.66 -4.00 -9.53
CA SER A 197 -13.16 -2.96 -10.45
C SER A 197 -13.85 -1.62 -10.19
N LYS A 198 -15.18 -1.62 -10.01
CA LYS A 198 -15.92 -0.40 -9.67
C LYS A 198 -15.47 0.20 -8.34
N LYS A 199 -15.33 -0.61 -7.28
CA LYS A 199 -14.87 -0.14 -5.97
C LYS A 199 -13.45 0.46 -6.02
N TYR A 200 -12.53 -0.16 -6.76
CA TYR A 200 -11.18 0.39 -6.94
C TYR A 200 -11.16 1.68 -7.76
N GLN A 201 -12.06 1.81 -8.75
CA GLN A 201 -12.24 3.08 -9.46
C GLN A 201 -12.70 4.19 -8.52
N ASP A 202 -13.69 3.92 -7.65
CA ASP A 202 -14.20 4.88 -6.68
C ASP A 202 -13.11 5.28 -5.66
N ILE A 203 -12.34 4.32 -5.15
CA ILE A 203 -11.17 4.57 -4.31
C ILE A 203 -10.16 5.46 -5.04
N THR A 204 -9.86 5.16 -6.29
CA THR A 204 -8.90 5.93 -7.10
C THR A 204 -9.37 7.37 -7.31
N HIS A 205 -10.65 7.58 -7.60
CA HIS A 205 -11.23 8.91 -7.75
C HIS A 205 -11.14 9.72 -6.46
N TYR A 206 -11.50 9.11 -5.34
CA TYR A 206 -11.39 9.73 -4.02
C TYR A 206 -9.95 10.16 -3.71
N LEU A 207 -8.99 9.24 -3.87
CA LEU A 207 -7.59 9.50 -3.58
C LEU A 207 -7.00 10.60 -4.46
N LYS A 208 -7.29 10.59 -5.76
CA LYS A 208 -6.84 11.64 -6.68
C LYS A 208 -7.36 13.02 -6.28
N ALA A 209 -8.62 13.12 -5.90
CA ALA A 209 -9.20 14.36 -5.41
C ALA A 209 -8.51 14.85 -4.14
N ARG A 210 -8.33 13.94 -3.17
CA ARG A 210 -7.70 14.23 -1.89
C ARG A 210 -6.25 14.70 -2.02
N ILE A 211 -5.44 13.99 -2.84
CA ILE A 211 -4.05 14.36 -3.12
C ILE A 211 -3.98 15.73 -3.81
N SER A 212 -4.85 15.98 -4.79
CA SER A 212 -4.89 17.29 -5.46
C SER A 212 -5.21 18.45 -4.51
N ASP A 213 -5.97 18.21 -3.45
CA ASP A 213 -6.29 19.24 -2.45
C ASP A 213 -5.10 19.50 -1.52
N ILE A 214 -4.33 18.47 -1.18
CA ILE A 214 -3.08 18.61 -0.41
C ILE A 214 -2.06 19.43 -1.20
N ASP A 215 -1.81 19.09 -2.47
CA ASP A 215 -0.87 19.81 -3.35
C ASP A 215 -1.21 21.29 -3.47
N LYS A 216 -2.50 21.64 -3.53
CA LYS A 216 -2.95 23.05 -3.56
C LYS A 216 -2.65 23.78 -2.25
N THR A 217 -2.80 23.09 -1.12
CA THR A 217 -2.55 23.67 0.21
C THR A 217 -1.05 23.94 0.37
N ASP A 218 -0.20 22.97 0.03
CA ASP A 218 1.27 23.12 0.09
C ASP A 218 1.77 24.25 -0.83
N SER A 219 1.16 24.42 -2.01
CA SER A 219 1.50 25.50 -2.92
C SER A 219 1.10 26.90 -2.42
N LEU A 220 0.12 26.98 -1.52
CA LEU A 220 -0.32 28.26 -0.92
C LEU A 220 0.56 28.64 0.30
N GLU A 221 1.17 27.68 0.97
CA GLU A 221 2.09 27.94 2.08
C GLU A 221 3.49 28.40 1.64
N THR A 222 3.85 28.23 0.38
CA THR A 222 5.09 28.73 -0.23
C THR A 222 4.95 30.19 -0.74
N ILE A 223 4.39 31.10 0.06
CA ILE A 223 4.52 32.54 -0.22
C ILE A 223 5.93 32.95 0.22
N PRO A 224 6.82 33.37 -0.70
CA PRO A 224 8.13 33.83 -0.31
C PRO A 224 7.98 35.05 0.60
N VAL A 225 8.47 34.97 1.83
CA VAL A 225 8.64 36.14 2.68
C VAL A 225 9.68 37.00 2.00
N VAL A 226 9.24 38.08 1.35
CA VAL A 226 10.12 39.14 0.85
C VAL A 226 10.64 39.86 2.07
N THR A 227 11.85 39.53 2.52
CA THR A 227 12.60 40.37 3.46
C THR A 227 13.13 41.57 2.70
N GLU A 228 12.62 42.78 3.02
CA GLU A 228 13.23 44.05 2.65
C GLU A 228 14.61 44.22 3.30
#